data_c59695313b912edfec62bcfe2b8df35b
#
_entry.id   c59695313b912edfec62bcfe2b8df35b
#
_cell.length_a   1.000
_cell.length_b   1.000
_cell.length_c   1.000
_cell.angle_alpha   90.00
_cell.angle_beta   90.00
_cell.angle_gamma   90.00
#
_symmetry.space_group_name_H-M   'P 1'
#
loop_
_entity.id
_entity.type
_entity.pdbx_description
1 polymer ?
#
loop_
_entity_poly.entity_id
_entity_poly.type
_entity_poly.pdbx_seq_one_letter_code
_entity_poly.pdbx_strand_id
1 'polypeptide(L)'
;MAGLSSINNRQREMSEARGAERKEIWLRDGDQVFLRPVATGEDDDPNLEELYLYTYEAEGGGWKNALVDPDTHKPMSDDVPEGKSPSHKFAMWAYVSEVIHNQQRRDDWEEVVSPSGKKAYREEVNDFRIITLPFGRGNQYWNMLVDQYDDWGSLNKGVLRVKRTGAGLDTVYSLSPVARKVDVPSGREGEIEALQPIWDYYVSRYGGNDSSEETETEVITATVTPTNEKVEDMSWNTSDEDDDEDF
;
A
#
# COMPACT_ATOMS: atom_id res chain seq x y z
N MET A 1 -11.21 -22.02 32.31
CA MET A 1 -10.39 -20.79 32.13
C MET A 1 -9.53 -20.97 30.89
N ALA A 2 -9.66 -20.08 29.92
CA ALA A 2 -8.83 -20.12 28.70
C ALA A 2 -7.42 -19.65 29.08
N GLY A 3 -6.39 -20.44 28.76
CA GLY A 3 -5.01 -20.06 29.00
C GLY A 3 -4.54 -18.98 28.01
N LEU A 4 -3.48 -18.25 28.32
CA LEU A 4 -2.90 -17.20 27.46
C LEU A 4 -2.62 -17.69 26.04
N SER A 5 -2.21 -18.95 25.87
CA SER A 5 -1.97 -19.56 24.56
C SER A 5 -3.25 -19.68 23.72
N SER A 6 -4.41 -19.96 24.34
CA SER A 6 -5.68 -20.05 23.61
C SER A 6 -6.22 -18.67 23.22
N ILE A 7 -5.92 -17.64 24.01
CA ILE A 7 -6.25 -16.25 23.69
C ILE A 7 -5.39 -15.78 22.51
N ASN A 8 -4.07 -16.02 22.54
CA ASN A 8 -3.18 -15.67 21.45
C ASN A 8 -3.52 -16.40 20.15
N ASN A 9 -3.87 -17.69 20.22
CA ASN A 9 -4.30 -18.43 19.04
C ASN A 9 -5.59 -17.87 18.46
N ARG A 10 -6.59 -17.53 19.31
CA ARG A 10 -7.83 -16.91 18.84
C ARG A 10 -7.61 -15.52 18.25
N GLN A 11 -6.73 -14.70 18.84
CA GLN A 11 -6.35 -13.40 18.25
C GLN A 11 -5.65 -13.58 16.90
N ARG A 12 -4.76 -14.57 16.78
CA ARG A 12 -4.10 -14.91 15.53
C ARG A 12 -5.11 -15.39 14.48
N GLU A 13 -6.01 -16.30 14.81
CA GLU A 13 -7.06 -16.78 13.92
C GLU A 13 -8.00 -15.64 13.48
N MET A 14 -8.37 -14.74 14.38
CA MET A 14 -9.16 -13.56 14.03
C MET A 14 -8.39 -12.57 13.14
N SER A 15 -7.10 -12.38 13.37
CA SER A 15 -6.24 -11.53 12.55
C SER A 15 -6.04 -12.15 11.15
N GLU A 16 -5.86 -13.47 11.08
CA GLU A 16 -5.75 -14.21 9.82
C GLU A 16 -7.08 -14.19 9.03
N ALA A 17 -8.22 -14.36 9.69
CA ALA A 17 -9.54 -14.24 9.07
C ALA A 17 -9.81 -12.82 8.55
N ARG A 18 -9.51 -11.80 9.35
CA ARG A 18 -9.59 -10.39 8.92
C ARG A 18 -8.62 -10.07 7.76
N GLY A 19 -7.42 -10.68 7.76
CA GLY A 19 -6.45 -10.55 6.66
C GLY A 19 -6.93 -11.22 5.38
N ALA A 20 -7.66 -12.34 5.48
CA ALA A 20 -8.24 -13.03 4.33
C ALA A 20 -9.35 -12.23 3.64
N GLU A 21 -10.08 -11.39 4.38
CA GLU A 21 -11.08 -10.47 3.81
C GLU A 21 -10.46 -9.26 3.11
N ARG A 22 -9.22 -8.88 3.45
CA ARG A 22 -8.53 -7.76 2.81
C ARG A 22 -7.98 -8.17 1.46
N LYS A 23 -8.51 -7.57 0.42
CA LYS A 23 -7.98 -7.76 -0.95
C LYS A 23 -6.87 -6.76 -1.31
N GLU A 24 -6.67 -5.72 -0.53
CA GLU A 24 -5.66 -4.70 -0.79
C GLU A 24 -4.25 -5.17 -0.38
N ILE A 25 -3.27 -4.86 -1.23
CA ILE A 25 -1.85 -5.07 -0.94
C ILE A 25 -1.24 -3.79 -0.41
N TRP A 26 -0.59 -3.90 0.73
CA TRP A 26 0.15 -2.81 1.36
C TRP A 26 1.65 -3.08 1.27
N LEU A 27 2.33 -2.26 0.45
CA LEU A 27 3.79 -2.30 0.36
C LEU A 27 4.40 -1.37 1.41
N ARG A 28 5.41 -1.83 2.12
CA ARG A 28 6.25 -1.02 3.00
C ARG A 28 7.53 -0.60 2.28
N ASP A 29 8.37 0.20 2.95
CA ASP A 29 9.65 0.60 2.39
C ASP A 29 10.50 -0.60 1.98
N GLY A 30 10.95 -0.60 0.74
CA GLY A 30 11.75 -1.65 0.13
C GLY A 30 10.96 -2.86 -0.37
N ASP A 31 9.67 -2.98 -0.06
CA ASP A 31 8.83 -4.07 -0.56
C ASP A 31 8.58 -3.93 -2.07
N GLN A 32 8.42 -5.07 -2.73
CA GLN A 32 8.03 -5.13 -4.13
C GLN A 32 7.04 -6.27 -4.38
N VAL A 33 6.14 -6.06 -5.32
CA VAL A 33 5.13 -7.05 -5.73
C VAL A 33 5.27 -7.34 -7.22
N PHE A 34 5.05 -8.60 -7.60
CA PHE A 34 4.95 -9.04 -8.98
C PHE A 34 3.50 -9.40 -9.28
N LEU A 35 2.93 -8.73 -10.24
CA LEU A 35 1.51 -8.84 -10.53
C LEU A 35 1.22 -8.80 -12.04
N ARG A 36 0.14 -9.45 -12.43
CA ARG A 36 -0.48 -9.32 -13.73
C ARG A 36 -1.80 -8.56 -13.55
N PRO A 37 -1.97 -7.36 -14.14
CA PRO A 37 -3.25 -6.66 -14.09
C PRO A 37 -4.38 -7.55 -14.62
N VAL A 38 -5.52 -7.50 -13.96
CA VAL A 38 -6.80 -8.01 -14.51
C VAL A 38 -7.42 -6.94 -15.39
N ALA A 39 -7.23 -5.68 -14.97
CA ALA A 39 -7.65 -4.51 -15.72
C ALA A 39 -7.10 -4.53 -17.15
N THR A 40 -7.96 -4.21 -18.12
CA THR A 40 -7.57 -4.03 -19.52
C THR A 40 -7.00 -2.65 -19.80
N GLY A 41 -7.46 -1.64 -19.05
CA GLY A 41 -7.15 -0.23 -19.23
C GLY A 41 -8.05 0.45 -20.26
N GLU A 42 -9.12 -0.22 -20.72
CA GLU A 42 -10.13 0.39 -21.56
C GLU A 42 -11.05 1.32 -20.75
N ASP A 43 -11.77 2.19 -21.44
CA ASP A 43 -12.77 3.05 -20.80
C ASP A 43 -13.84 2.18 -20.11
N ASP A 44 -14.29 2.62 -18.94
CA ASP A 44 -15.31 1.93 -18.13
C ASP A 44 -14.88 0.53 -17.61
N ASP A 45 -13.58 0.23 -17.53
CA ASP A 45 -13.09 -1.03 -16.99
C ASP A 45 -13.38 -1.12 -15.46
N PRO A 46 -14.26 -2.02 -14.99
CA PRO A 46 -14.62 -2.12 -13.58
C PRO A 46 -13.45 -2.56 -12.68
N ASN A 47 -12.36 -3.03 -13.28
CA ASN A 47 -11.16 -3.50 -12.58
C ASN A 47 -10.07 -2.43 -12.43
N LEU A 48 -10.32 -1.19 -12.91
CA LEU A 48 -9.44 -0.03 -12.76
C LEU A 48 -10.28 1.18 -12.41
N GLU A 49 -9.93 1.89 -11.33
CA GLU A 49 -10.73 3.02 -10.86
C GLU A 49 -9.87 4.14 -10.31
N GLU A 50 -10.26 5.37 -10.58
CA GLU A 50 -9.73 6.58 -9.96
C GLU A 50 -10.44 6.85 -8.65
N LEU A 51 -9.69 7.10 -7.58
CA LEU A 51 -10.20 7.24 -6.24
C LEU A 51 -9.67 8.48 -5.53
N TYR A 52 -10.52 9.14 -4.79
CA TYR A 52 -10.14 10.18 -3.84
C TYR A 52 -10.39 9.66 -2.43
N LEU A 53 -9.32 9.47 -1.65
CA LEU A 53 -9.38 8.87 -0.32
C LEU A 53 -8.83 9.82 0.74
N TYR A 54 -9.64 10.11 1.75
CA TYR A 54 -9.14 10.68 3.01
C TYR A 54 -8.45 9.58 3.81
N THR A 55 -7.34 9.94 4.44
CA THR A 55 -6.68 9.11 5.46
C THR A 55 -6.47 9.97 6.68
N TYR A 56 -7.03 9.58 7.81
CA TYR A 56 -7.02 10.36 9.05
C TYR A 56 -6.94 9.46 10.28
N GLU A 57 -6.48 10.05 11.37
CA GLU A 57 -6.43 9.37 12.66
C GLU A 57 -7.80 9.48 13.33
N ALA A 58 -8.36 8.36 13.79
CA ALA A 58 -9.63 8.31 14.49
C ALA A 58 -9.49 8.84 15.92
N GLU A 59 -10.56 9.34 16.53
CA GLU A 59 -10.57 9.83 17.91
C GLU A 59 -10.11 8.79 18.95
N GLY A 60 -10.32 7.50 18.70
CA GLY A 60 -9.85 6.40 19.54
C GLY A 60 -8.43 5.92 19.25
N GLY A 61 -7.69 6.60 18.36
CA GLY A 61 -6.43 6.13 17.79
C GLY A 61 -6.65 5.20 16.59
N GLY A 62 -5.56 4.98 15.83
CA GLY A 62 -5.63 4.21 14.58
C GLY A 62 -5.98 5.06 13.35
N TRP A 63 -5.66 4.49 12.17
CA TRP A 63 -5.88 5.17 10.90
C TRP A 63 -7.14 4.68 10.22
N LYS A 64 -8.00 5.62 9.82
CA LYS A 64 -9.20 5.37 9.03
C LYS A 64 -9.05 5.94 7.62
N ASN A 65 -9.79 5.35 6.69
CA ASN A 65 -9.97 5.89 5.35
C ASN A 65 -11.45 6.23 5.13
N ALA A 66 -11.71 7.26 4.33
CA ALA A 66 -13.04 7.57 3.83
C ALA A 66 -12.95 7.92 2.35
N LEU A 67 -13.93 7.44 1.60
CA LEU A 67 -14.05 7.71 0.18
C LEU A 67 -14.67 9.10 -0.05
N VAL A 68 -14.33 9.74 -1.15
CA VAL A 68 -15.00 10.94 -1.63
C VAL A 68 -16.13 10.52 -2.56
N ASP A 69 -17.30 11.07 -2.33
CA ASP A 69 -18.46 10.94 -3.21
C ASP A 69 -18.18 11.73 -4.51
N PRO A 70 -18.19 11.08 -5.68
CA PRO A 70 -17.86 11.73 -6.95
C PRO A 70 -18.83 12.84 -7.35
N ASP A 71 -20.11 12.76 -6.93
CA ASP A 71 -21.14 13.71 -7.29
C ASP A 71 -21.10 14.96 -6.43
N THR A 72 -20.87 14.78 -5.12
CA THR A 72 -20.91 15.88 -4.15
C THR A 72 -19.54 16.43 -3.81
N HIS A 73 -18.47 15.71 -4.15
CA HIS A 73 -17.07 15.99 -3.80
C HIS A 73 -16.83 16.10 -2.28
N LYS A 74 -17.68 15.45 -1.49
CA LYS A 74 -17.59 15.42 -0.02
C LYS A 74 -17.15 14.05 0.46
N PRO A 75 -16.59 13.94 1.67
CA PRO A 75 -16.34 12.64 2.26
C PRO A 75 -17.67 11.89 2.44
N MET A 76 -17.69 10.60 2.14
CA MET A 76 -18.83 9.71 2.37
C MET A 76 -19.00 9.36 3.86
N SER A 77 -18.06 9.74 4.73
CA SER A 77 -18.10 9.56 6.17
C SER A 77 -18.04 10.92 6.87
N ASP A 78 -18.92 11.12 7.87
CA ASP A 78 -18.96 12.32 8.69
C ASP A 78 -17.79 12.41 9.69
N ASP A 79 -17.06 11.31 9.90
CA ASP A 79 -15.91 11.23 10.82
C ASP A 79 -14.67 11.96 10.30
N VAL A 80 -14.65 12.40 9.05
CA VAL A 80 -13.46 13.05 8.47
C VAL A 80 -13.26 14.43 9.10
N PRO A 81 -12.10 14.70 9.75
CA PRO A 81 -11.85 15.99 10.38
C PRO A 81 -11.82 17.12 9.36
N GLU A 82 -12.33 18.30 9.77
CA GLU A 82 -12.28 19.51 8.95
C GLU A 82 -10.83 19.86 8.53
N GLY A 83 -10.67 20.39 7.32
CA GLY A 83 -9.38 20.83 6.79
C GLY A 83 -8.49 19.71 6.26
N LYS A 84 -8.92 18.46 6.30
CA LYS A 84 -8.22 17.37 5.60
C LYS A 84 -8.47 17.46 4.09
N SER A 85 -7.46 17.08 3.32
CA SER A 85 -7.57 16.94 1.87
C SER A 85 -7.46 15.46 1.47
N PRO A 86 -8.27 15.01 0.51
CA PRO A 86 -8.16 13.64 0.01
C PRO A 86 -6.90 13.43 -0.80
N SER A 87 -6.41 12.21 -0.79
CA SER A 87 -5.32 11.77 -1.67
C SER A 87 -5.90 11.24 -2.96
N HIS A 88 -5.38 11.71 -4.09
CA HIS A 88 -5.72 11.23 -5.42
C HIS A 88 -4.97 9.93 -5.70
N LYS A 89 -5.69 8.85 -5.96
CA LYS A 89 -5.16 7.51 -6.16
C LYS A 89 -5.86 6.81 -7.32
N PHE A 90 -5.25 5.77 -7.82
CA PHE A 90 -5.92 4.77 -8.66
C PHE A 90 -5.75 3.39 -8.02
N ALA A 91 -6.72 2.55 -8.25
CA ALA A 91 -6.74 1.17 -7.77
C ALA A 91 -7.04 0.23 -8.92
N MET A 92 -6.40 -0.94 -8.93
CA MET A 92 -6.67 -1.95 -9.94
C MET A 92 -6.64 -3.36 -9.35
N TRP A 93 -7.51 -4.23 -9.86
CA TRP A 93 -7.40 -5.66 -9.65
C TRP A 93 -6.21 -6.24 -10.41
N ALA A 94 -5.49 -7.11 -9.74
CA ALA A 94 -4.38 -7.83 -10.34
C ALA A 94 -4.28 -9.24 -9.73
N TYR A 95 -3.84 -10.20 -10.53
CA TYR A 95 -3.36 -11.47 -10.02
C TYR A 95 -1.94 -11.28 -9.50
N VAL A 96 -1.74 -11.52 -8.23
CA VAL A 96 -0.47 -11.36 -7.54
C VAL A 96 0.13 -12.73 -7.28
N SER A 97 1.31 -12.98 -7.82
CA SER A 97 2.02 -14.24 -7.57
C SER A 97 2.77 -14.22 -6.26
N GLU A 98 3.49 -13.15 -6.01
CA GLU A 98 4.32 -13.03 -4.81
C GLU A 98 4.56 -11.57 -4.42
N VAL A 99 4.89 -11.37 -3.14
CA VAL A 99 5.46 -10.14 -2.60
C VAL A 99 6.85 -10.44 -2.05
N ILE A 100 7.81 -9.58 -2.35
CA ILE A 100 9.16 -9.65 -1.79
C ILE A 100 9.31 -8.52 -0.77
N HIS A 101 9.56 -8.90 0.46
CA HIS A 101 9.72 -8.00 1.59
C HIS A 101 11.20 -7.81 1.92
N ASN A 102 11.57 -6.60 2.33
CA ASN A 102 12.94 -6.32 2.78
C ASN A 102 13.20 -6.73 4.24
N GLN A 103 12.15 -7.07 5.00
CA GLN A 103 12.20 -7.49 6.40
C GLN A 103 11.27 -8.67 6.63
N GLN A 104 11.72 -9.63 7.43
CA GLN A 104 10.87 -10.73 7.88
C GLN A 104 9.84 -10.21 8.90
N ARG A 105 8.57 -10.51 8.64
CA ARG A 105 7.44 -10.18 9.53
C ARG A 105 6.61 -11.40 9.89
N ARG A 106 6.78 -12.48 9.13
CA ARG A 106 6.11 -13.77 9.36
C ARG A 106 7.14 -14.89 9.22
N ASP A 107 6.98 -15.92 10.03
CA ASP A 107 7.91 -17.04 10.08
C ASP A 107 7.77 -17.99 8.87
N ASP A 108 6.61 -17.94 8.20
CA ASP A 108 6.30 -18.74 7.01
C ASP A 108 6.85 -18.18 5.70
N TRP A 109 7.43 -16.96 5.73
CA TRP A 109 8.03 -16.38 4.54
C TRP A 109 9.39 -17.00 4.23
N GLU A 110 9.60 -17.32 2.97
CA GLU A 110 10.85 -17.90 2.49
C GLU A 110 11.95 -16.84 2.42
N GLU A 111 13.09 -17.13 3.02
CA GLU A 111 14.28 -16.29 2.87
C GLU A 111 14.85 -16.42 1.46
N VAL A 112 15.05 -15.31 0.77
CA VAL A 112 15.61 -15.22 -0.57
C VAL A 112 16.72 -14.18 -0.63
N VAL A 113 17.62 -14.31 -1.60
CA VAL A 113 18.66 -13.30 -1.83
C VAL A 113 18.23 -12.44 -3.02
N SER A 114 18.14 -11.14 -2.80
CA SER A 114 17.83 -10.19 -3.87
C SER A 114 18.94 -10.13 -4.92
N PRO A 115 18.69 -9.63 -6.14
CA PRO A 115 19.74 -9.46 -7.15
C PRO A 115 20.92 -8.59 -6.70
N SER A 116 20.71 -7.73 -5.70
CA SER A 116 21.76 -6.91 -5.08
C SER A 116 22.55 -7.62 -3.99
N GLY A 117 22.31 -8.93 -3.77
CA GLY A 117 22.96 -9.70 -2.72
C GLY A 117 22.41 -9.46 -1.30
N LYS A 118 21.33 -8.69 -1.16
CA LYS A 118 20.69 -8.43 0.12
C LYS A 118 19.66 -9.51 0.45
N LYS A 119 19.58 -9.85 1.74
CA LYS A 119 18.55 -10.73 2.28
C LYS A 119 17.17 -10.10 2.09
N ALA A 120 16.21 -10.88 1.66
CA ALA A 120 14.83 -10.51 1.47
C ALA A 120 13.94 -11.71 1.81
N TYR A 121 12.62 -11.51 1.85
CA TYR A 121 11.66 -12.54 2.25
C TYR A 121 10.53 -12.59 1.25
N ARG A 122 10.25 -13.78 0.75
CA ARG A 122 9.21 -14.04 -0.24
C ARG A 122 7.94 -14.53 0.45
N GLU A 123 6.84 -13.84 0.18
CA GLU A 123 5.48 -14.26 0.48
C GLU A 123 4.82 -14.73 -0.81
N GLU A 124 4.42 -15.99 -0.88
CA GLU A 124 3.60 -16.50 -1.97
C GLU A 124 2.14 -16.09 -1.74
N VAL A 125 1.57 -15.33 -2.67
CA VAL A 125 0.20 -14.82 -2.58
C VAL A 125 -0.74 -15.65 -3.45
N ASN A 126 -0.41 -15.81 -4.72
CA ASN A 126 -1.15 -16.59 -5.71
C ASN A 126 -2.66 -16.32 -5.70
N ASP A 127 -3.07 -15.05 -5.59
CA ASP A 127 -4.46 -14.64 -5.45
C ASP A 127 -4.76 -13.32 -6.16
N PHE A 128 -6.04 -13.06 -6.41
CA PHE A 128 -6.51 -11.77 -6.89
C PHE A 128 -6.48 -10.75 -5.75
N ARG A 129 -5.78 -9.64 -5.99
CA ARG A 129 -5.56 -8.57 -5.02
C ARG A 129 -5.76 -7.21 -5.68
N ILE A 130 -6.05 -6.21 -4.85
CA ILE A 130 -6.12 -4.82 -5.28
C ILE A 130 -4.78 -4.16 -4.96
N ILE A 131 -4.18 -3.52 -5.96
CA ILE A 131 -3.07 -2.60 -5.76
C ILE A 131 -3.58 -1.17 -5.87
N THR A 132 -3.27 -0.36 -4.86
CA THR A 132 -3.66 1.05 -4.82
C THR A 132 -2.42 1.91 -4.80
N LEU A 133 -2.33 2.83 -5.75
CA LEU A 133 -1.18 3.70 -5.94
C LEU A 133 -1.63 5.16 -6.01
N PRO A 134 -0.83 6.12 -5.50
CA PRO A 134 -1.09 7.53 -5.77
C PRO A 134 -0.85 7.83 -7.25
N PHE A 135 -1.49 8.85 -7.78
CA PHE A 135 -1.14 9.36 -9.12
C PHE A 135 0.31 9.90 -9.15
N GLY A 136 0.80 10.35 -8.01
CA GLY A 136 2.12 10.95 -7.88
C GLY A 136 2.17 12.38 -8.39
N ARG A 137 3.33 13.03 -8.21
CA ARG A 137 3.52 14.40 -8.65
C ARG A 137 3.53 14.47 -10.18
N GLY A 138 2.64 15.28 -10.76
CA GLY A 138 2.46 15.36 -12.21
C GLY A 138 1.95 14.05 -12.82
N ASN A 139 1.16 13.28 -12.06
CA ASN A 139 0.57 12.00 -12.48
C ASN A 139 1.60 10.94 -12.91
N GLN A 140 2.82 11.01 -12.37
CA GLN A 140 3.95 10.18 -12.85
C GLN A 140 3.66 8.68 -12.80
N TYR A 141 2.95 8.19 -11.76
CA TYR A 141 2.67 6.75 -11.64
C TYR A 141 1.55 6.31 -12.58
N TRP A 142 0.58 7.17 -12.80
CA TRP A 142 -0.46 6.95 -13.80
C TRP A 142 0.14 6.92 -15.22
N ASN A 143 1.00 7.90 -15.56
CA ASN A 143 1.65 7.96 -16.86
C ASN A 143 2.48 6.70 -17.14
N MET A 144 3.17 6.15 -16.11
CA MET A 144 3.88 4.87 -16.25
C MET A 144 2.94 3.70 -16.60
N LEU A 145 1.69 3.74 -16.12
CA LEU A 145 0.69 2.73 -16.46
C LEU A 145 0.16 2.93 -17.89
N VAL A 146 -0.08 4.18 -18.29
CA VAL A 146 -0.48 4.55 -19.65
C VAL A 146 0.56 4.13 -20.67
N ASP A 147 1.85 4.38 -20.42
CA ASP A 147 2.96 3.94 -21.27
C ASP A 147 2.92 2.42 -21.49
N GLN A 148 2.60 1.65 -20.44
CA GLN A 148 2.47 0.20 -20.57
C GLN A 148 1.23 -0.22 -21.37
N TYR A 149 0.12 0.50 -21.21
CA TYR A 149 -1.08 0.27 -22.02
C TYR A 149 -0.79 0.52 -23.50
N ASP A 150 -0.10 1.61 -23.84
CA ASP A 150 0.27 1.96 -25.22
C ASP A 150 1.20 0.91 -25.83
N ASP A 151 2.19 0.43 -25.06
CA ASP A 151 3.13 -0.60 -25.51
C ASP A 151 2.47 -1.96 -25.73
N TRP A 152 1.53 -2.34 -24.89
CA TRP A 152 0.93 -3.68 -24.89
C TRP A 152 -0.41 -3.76 -25.61
N GLY A 153 -1.08 -2.61 -25.79
CA GLY A 153 -2.45 -2.48 -26.29
C GLY A 153 -3.51 -3.01 -25.32
N SER A 154 -3.11 -3.44 -24.11
CA SER A 154 -3.97 -3.77 -22.96
C SER A 154 -3.11 -4.11 -21.76
N LEU A 155 -3.46 -3.63 -20.57
CA LEU A 155 -2.68 -3.83 -19.35
C LEU A 155 -2.58 -5.30 -18.93
N ASN A 156 -3.62 -6.09 -19.16
CA ASN A 156 -3.67 -7.51 -18.77
C ASN A 156 -2.75 -8.44 -19.60
N LYS A 157 -2.08 -7.93 -20.62
CA LYS A 157 -1.12 -8.70 -21.44
C LYS A 157 0.28 -8.80 -20.85
N GLY A 158 0.60 -7.91 -19.89
CA GLY A 158 1.95 -7.85 -19.32
C GLY A 158 1.99 -8.17 -17.84
N VAL A 159 3.21 -8.20 -17.33
CA VAL A 159 3.50 -8.36 -15.90
C VAL A 159 4.22 -7.12 -15.40
N LEU A 160 3.73 -6.57 -14.32
CA LEU A 160 4.32 -5.41 -13.66
C LEU A 160 5.02 -5.82 -12.38
N ARG A 161 6.14 -5.16 -12.13
CA ARG A 161 6.73 -5.08 -10.80
C ARG A 161 6.44 -3.69 -10.24
N VAL A 162 5.78 -3.66 -9.10
CA VAL A 162 5.60 -2.43 -8.31
C VAL A 162 6.53 -2.50 -7.11
N LYS A 163 7.39 -1.50 -6.95
CA LYS A 163 8.29 -1.39 -5.81
C LYS A 163 8.03 -0.08 -5.08
N ARG A 164 7.99 -0.14 -3.75
CA ARG A 164 7.95 1.03 -2.88
C ARG A 164 9.32 1.28 -2.26
N THR A 165 9.74 2.54 -2.19
CA THR A 165 10.93 2.98 -1.46
C THR A 165 10.62 4.25 -0.67
N GLY A 166 11.25 4.40 0.48
CA GLY A 166 11.03 5.53 1.38
C GLY A 166 9.80 5.39 2.27
N ALA A 167 9.65 6.35 3.17
CA ALA A 167 8.56 6.40 4.14
C ALA A 167 7.97 7.81 4.24
N GLY A 168 6.72 7.91 4.68
CA GLY A 168 6.03 9.19 4.83
C GLY A 168 6.00 9.97 3.50
N LEU A 169 6.42 11.23 3.55
CA LEU A 169 6.43 12.14 2.39
C LEU A 169 7.49 11.79 1.33
N ASP A 170 8.52 11.02 1.70
CA ASP A 170 9.58 10.59 0.79
C ASP A 170 9.26 9.25 0.11
N THR A 171 8.00 8.79 0.20
CA THR A 171 7.56 7.57 -0.45
C THR A 171 7.57 7.72 -1.97
N VAL A 172 8.30 6.82 -2.63
CA VAL A 172 8.36 6.73 -4.10
C VAL A 172 7.96 5.32 -4.52
N TYR A 173 7.16 5.24 -5.57
CA TYR A 173 6.82 3.99 -6.24
C TYR A 173 7.54 3.91 -7.59
N SER A 174 7.91 2.72 -8.00
CA SER A 174 8.33 2.45 -9.36
C SER A 174 7.49 1.31 -9.93
N LEU A 175 6.92 1.55 -11.11
CA LEU A 175 6.23 0.56 -11.90
C LEU A 175 7.14 0.21 -13.07
N SER A 176 7.37 -1.07 -13.30
CA SER A 176 8.20 -1.49 -14.42
C SER A 176 7.69 -2.80 -14.99
N PRO A 177 7.65 -2.94 -16.33
CA PRO A 177 7.39 -4.22 -16.95
C PRO A 177 8.50 -5.20 -16.62
N VAL A 178 8.15 -6.46 -16.50
CA VAL A 178 9.13 -7.53 -16.25
C VAL A 178 8.88 -8.68 -17.22
N ALA A 179 9.97 -9.22 -17.76
CA ALA A 179 9.94 -10.42 -18.60
C ALA A 179 9.77 -11.70 -17.75
N ARG A 180 8.88 -11.61 -16.76
CA ARG A 180 8.56 -12.72 -15.86
C ARG A 180 7.17 -13.24 -16.20
N LYS A 181 7.01 -14.54 -16.17
CA LYS A 181 5.71 -15.16 -16.37
C LYS A 181 4.94 -15.14 -15.04
N VAL A 182 3.81 -14.47 -15.01
CA VAL A 182 2.82 -14.53 -13.94
C VAL A 182 1.50 -14.88 -14.63
N ASP A 183 1.16 -16.17 -14.60
CA ASP A 183 -0.08 -16.63 -15.24
C ASP A 183 -1.15 -16.81 -14.16
N VAL A 184 -2.35 -16.42 -14.48
CA VAL A 184 -3.52 -16.86 -13.73
C VAL A 184 -3.64 -18.36 -13.92
N PRO A 185 -3.70 -19.17 -12.84
CA PRO A 185 -3.81 -20.62 -12.97
C PRO A 185 -5.05 -21.00 -13.78
N SER A 186 -4.91 -22.00 -14.64
CA SER A 186 -6.03 -22.54 -15.41
C SER A 186 -7.15 -22.98 -14.47
N GLY A 187 -8.37 -22.55 -14.76
CA GLY A 187 -9.54 -22.80 -13.91
C GLY A 187 -9.90 -21.66 -12.96
N ARG A 188 -9.06 -20.62 -12.83
CA ARG A 188 -9.39 -19.41 -12.08
C ARG A 188 -9.82 -18.23 -12.95
N GLU A 189 -9.86 -18.39 -14.25
CA GLU A 189 -10.31 -17.33 -15.17
C GLU A 189 -11.74 -16.90 -14.89
N GLY A 190 -12.63 -17.83 -14.52
CA GLY A 190 -14.01 -17.51 -14.12
C GLY A 190 -14.12 -16.69 -12.84
N GLU A 191 -13.09 -16.66 -12.00
CA GLU A 191 -13.07 -15.80 -10.80
C GLU A 191 -12.93 -14.31 -11.19
N ILE A 192 -12.33 -14.01 -12.36
CA ILE A 192 -12.17 -12.64 -12.85
C ILE A 192 -13.54 -11.98 -13.07
N GLU A 193 -14.47 -12.73 -13.66
CA GLU A 193 -15.85 -12.25 -13.91
C GLU A 193 -16.65 -12.06 -12.59
N ALA A 194 -16.23 -12.73 -11.53
CA ALA A 194 -16.83 -12.64 -10.21
C ALA A 194 -16.19 -11.58 -9.31
N LEU A 195 -15.13 -10.89 -9.76
CA LEU A 195 -14.51 -9.82 -9.01
C LEU A 195 -15.50 -8.66 -8.85
N GLN A 196 -15.63 -8.18 -7.64
CA GLN A 196 -16.41 -6.97 -7.37
C GLN A 196 -15.76 -5.78 -8.08
N PRO A 197 -16.52 -4.92 -8.77
CA PRO A 197 -15.99 -3.65 -9.30
C PRO A 197 -15.20 -2.89 -8.23
N ILE A 198 -14.10 -2.27 -8.62
CA ILE A 198 -13.22 -1.55 -7.66
C ILE A 198 -14.00 -0.51 -6.88
N TRP A 199 -14.84 0.28 -7.55
CA TRP A 199 -15.67 1.28 -6.90
C TRP A 199 -16.55 0.66 -5.81
N ASP A 200 -17.29 -0.39 -6.13
CA ASP A 200 -18.20 -1.07 -5.19
C ASP A 200 -17.43 -1.64 -3.98
N TYR A 201 -16.23 -2.19 -4.22
CA TYR A 201 -15.36 -2.67 -3.14
C TYR A 201 -15.01 -1.53 -2.18
N TYR A 202 -14.61 -0.36 -2.72
CA TYR A 202 -14.24 0.78 -1.88
C TYR A 202 -15.44 1.42 -1.20
N VAL A 203 -16.60 1.51 -1.85
CA VAL A 203 -17.85 1.99 -1.24
C VAL A 203 -18.27 1.08 -0.09
N SER A 204 -18.24 -0.24 -0.27
CA SER A 204 -18.60 -1.19 0.80
C SER A 204 -17.69 -1.09 2.01
N ARG A 205 -16.43 -0.68 1.80
CA ARG A 205 -15.41 -0.64 2.85
C ARG A 205 -15.23 0.73 3.50
N TYR A 206 -15.38 1.81 2.73
CA TYR A 206 -15.04 3.16 3.14
C TYR A 206 -16.16 4.18 2.87
N GLY A 207 -17.31 3.73 2.43
CA GLY A 207 -18.45 4.56 2.02
C GLY A 207 -19.37 5.03 3.16
N GLY A 208 -18.96 4.90 4.44
CA GLY A 208 -19.69 5.53 5.56
C GLY A 208 -21.01 4.89 5.97
N ASN A 209 -21.43 3.77 5.38
CA ASN A 209 -22.52 2.99 5.93
C ASN A 209 -22.04 2.29 7.20
N ASP A 210 -22.76 2.51 8.30
CA ASP A 210 -22.56 2.04 9.68
C ASP A 210 -22.30 0.53 9.82
N SER A 211 -21.25 0.01 9.18
CA SER A 211 -20.62 -1.20 9.59
C SER A 211 -19.46 -0.78 10.49
N SER A 212 -19.81 -0.54 11.76
CA SER A 212 -18.89 -0.37 12.87
C SER A 212 -18.05 -1.65 13.07
N GLU A 213 -17.10 -1.87 12.18
CA GLU A 213 -15.96 -2.72 12.44
C GLU A 213 -14.73 -1.81 12.47
N GLU A 214 -14.42 -1.39 13.70
CA GLU A 214 -13.15 -0.76 14.05
C GLU A 214 -12.02 -1.58 13.43
N THR A 215 -11.46 -1.06 12.35
CA THR A 215 -10.23 -1.61 11.81
C THR A 215 -9.11 -1.10 12.71
N GLU A 216 -8.92 -1.77 13.85
CA GLU A 216 -7.70 -1.63 14.64
C GLU A 216 -6.53 -1.99 13.73
N THR A 217 -5.93 -0.96 13.14
CA THR A 217 -4.60 -1.08 12.58
C THR A 217 -3.68 -1.28 13.75
N GLU A 218 -3.13 -2.50 13.93
CA GLU A 218 -2.08 -2.74 14.92
C GLU A 218 -1.00 -1.67 14.77
N VAL A 219 -1.04 -0.71 15.69
CA VAL A 219 0.10 0.13 15.99
C VAL A 219 1.11 -0.79 16.66
N ILE A 220 2.06 -1.32 15.88
CA ILE A 220 3.27 -1.87 16.47
C ILE A 220 3.99 -0.67 17.08
N THR A 221 3.69 -0.40 18.34
CA THR A 221 4.46 0.49 19.19
C THR A 221 5.80 -0.19 19.38
N ALA A 222 6.76 0.13 18.51
CA ALA A 222 8.15 -0.12 18.85
C ALA A 222 8.43 0.73 20.08
N THR A 223 8.46 0.08 21.24
CA THR A 223 8.92 0.68 22.49
C THR A 223 10.39 1.00 22.29
N VAL A 224 10.68 2.20 21.83
CA VAL A 224 12.02 2.76 21.87
C VAL A 224 12.27 3.08 23.33
N THR A 225 12.99 2.21 24.01
CA THR A 225 13.56 2.51 25.32
C THR A 225 14.51 3.69 25.13
N PRO A 226 14.30 4.85 25.75
CA PRO A 226 15.24 5.94 25.62
C PRO A 226 16.52 5.56 26.38
N THR A 227 17.55 5.23 25.63
CA THR A 227 18.90 5.18 26.19
C THR A 227 19.31 6.61 26.48
N ASN A 228 19.37 6.93 27.78
CA ASN A 228 19.83 8.21 28.31
C ASN A 228 21.35 8.31 28.07
N GLU A 229 21.78 8.68 26.88
CA GLU A 229 23.13 9.17 26.67
C GLU A 229 23.10 10.70 26.80
N LYS A 230 23.87 11.15 27.84
CA LYS A 230 24.21 12.54 28.11
C LYS A 230 24.76 13.18 26.83
N VAL A 231 23.98 14.07 26.20
CA VAL A 231 24.51 14.99 25.22
C VAL A 231 25.31 16.05 25.99
N GLU A 232 26.62 15.97 25.88
CA GLU A 232 27.51 17.04 26.30
C GLU A 232 27.32 18.25 25.41
N ASP A 233 27.15 19.38 26.07
CA ASP A 233 26.93 20.71 25.55
C ASP A 233 28.09 21.11 24.63
N MET A 234 27.89 21.07 23.32
CA MET A 234 28.79 21.70 22.33
C MET A 234 28.32 23.12 22.07
N SER A 235 28.88 24.04 22.86
CA SER A 235 28.78 25.47 22.58
C SER A 235 29.50 25.81 21.27
N TRP A 236 28.76 26.26 20.27
CA TRP A 236 29.34 26.88 19.08
C TRP A 236 29.79 28.28 19.39
N ASN A 237 31.10 28.44 19.49
CA ASN A 237 31.75 29.74 19.55
C ASN A 237 31.70 30.38 18.17
N THR A 238 30.88 31.41 18.02
CA THR A 238 30.97 32.37 16.93
C THR A 238 32.13 33.29 17.21
N SER A 239 33.20 33.16 16.46
CA SER A 239 34.21 34.20 16.31
C SER A 239 34.08 34.83 14.94
N ASP A 240 33.53 36.05 14.95
CA ASP A 240 33.71 37.01 13.88
C ASP A 240 35.22 37.29 13.74
N GLU A 241 35.75 37.22 12.56
CA GLU A 241 36.91 38.00 12.15
C GLU A 241 36.74 38.34 10.66
N ASP A 242 36.48 39.65 10.47
CA ASP A 242 36.70 40.40 9.22
C ASP A 242 38.14 40.22 8.77
N ASP A 243 38.34 40.06 7.47
CA ASP A 243 39.48 40.66 6.82
C ASP A 243 39.20 40.84 5.31
N ASP A 244 39.13 42.14 4.95
CA ASP A 244 39.34 42.68 3.61
C ASP A 244 40.68 42.21 3.05
N GLU A 245 40.78 41.97 1.76
CA GLU A 245 41.72 42.59 0.82
C GLU A 245 41.68 41.90 -0.57
N ASP A 246 41.42 42.77 -1.53
CA ASP A 246 41.97 42.92 -2.89
C ASP A 246 42.66 41.73 -3.61
N PHE A 247 42.10 41.30 -4.73
CA PHE A 247 42.65 41.43 -6.09
C PHE A 247 41.70 40.84 -7.13
#